data_724ecc4cceff5f9d5cce98bf82f32d73
#
_entry.id   724ecc4cceff5f9d5cce98bf82f32d73
#
_cell.length_a   1.000
_cell.length_b   1.000
_cell.length_c   1.000
_cell.angle_alpha   90.00
_cell.angle_beta   90.00
_cell.angle_gamma   90.00
#
_symmetry.space_group_name_H-M   'P 1'
#
loop_
_entity.id
_entity.type
_entity.pdbx_description
1 polymer ?
#
loop_
_entity_poly.entity_id
_entity_poly.type
_entity_poly.pdbx_seq_one_letter_code
_entity_poly.pdbx_strand_id
1 'polypeptide(L)'
;MAEPKKKLRTIEAPFVALRPCGTAIRDRLKNLTPEDDKVLRLVGEHLGHLASLDLAARCADGNNHSSPKWAARKHGLTASSSSRWAGSITKATHDQWALSRRCQLAHIQSLEAGVRTVMHRLSQPIGQKGTKRAAGGYRSKSEWFQKSRRLRMLENRLGVARAEREAGVVHVVRGGRQMLNTRHNLAAAQLTETQWRKRWEAVRWFLAADGESGKRFGNETIRVTSDGDVSIKLPAPLTHLANARHGRYVLASKVAFAHRGQEWADRIEANRAVAYRIHLDVARGRWYLTASWQRPAVNTIPLDAACAKGIIGVDTNADHFAAYWLDTHGNPVAAPRRFHYDLSGSVQHRDAQIRHAITQTLHWAKQCGVAAIAIEDLDFTTEQTREKHGLKKKFRQLISGIPTGKLKARLVSMAAEMDLSIVAVDSAYTSLWGAQHWRKPLTTPRRKISRHDAAGIAIGRRALGHPIRRRTTPPLHHQSDGAGHRTVQARPGTRRREGTRPPVTERAHDARPRAETPQGMRATSASKTVRDARSAGMWVQDSLLLTE
;
A
#
# COMPACT_ATOMS: atom_id res chain seq x y z
N MET A 1 30.25 -10.33 -38.75
CA MET A 1 29.08 -9.53 -38.47
C MET A 1 29.04 -9.21 -36.97
N ALA A 2 29.15 -7.97 -36.57
CA ALA A 2 29.12 -7.55 -35.16
C ALA A 2 27.73 -7.80 -34.55
N GLU A 3 27.67 -8.52 -33.41
CA GLU A 3 26.40 -8.70 -32.68
C GLU A 3 25.74 -7.33 -32.37
N PRO A 4 24.43 -7.17 -32.59
CA PRO A 4 23.75 -5.92 -32.30
C PRO A 4 23.84 -5.61 -30.80
N LYS A 5 24.44 -4.46 -30.47
CA LYS A 5 24.56 -3.96 -29.09
C LYS A 5 23.19 -3.90 -28.46
N LYS A 6 22.97 -4.67 -27.39
CA LYS A 6 21.71 -4.73 -26.64
C LYS A 6 21.36 -3.34 -26.09
N LYS A 7 20.26 -2.74 -26.55
CA LYS A 7 19.71 -1.52 -25.92
C LYS A 7 19.37 -1.81 -24.44
N LEU A 8 19.99 -1.06 -23.53
CA LEU A 8 19.60 -1.10 -22.11
C LEU A 8 18.18 -0.52 -21.95
N ARG A 9 17.44 -1.07 -20.99
CA ARG A 9 16.15 -0.50 -20.57
C ARG A 9 16.36 0.94 -20.08
N THR A 10 15.48 1.84 -20.43
CA THR A 10 15.42 3.19 -19.83
C THR A 10 15.20 3.06 -18.33
N ILE A 11 15.97 3.79 -17.55
CA ILE A 11 15.90 3.81 -16.08
C ILE A 11 15.08 5.04 -15.68
N GLU A 12 14.05 4.82 -14.86
CA GLU A 12 13.20 5.89 -14.36
C GLU A 12 13.95 6.77 -13.35
N ALA A 13 13.63 8.07 -13.35
CA ALA A 13 14.22 9.02 -12.42
C ALA A 13 13.78 8.71 -10.97
N PRO A 14 14.64 8.92 -9.96
CA PRO A 14 14.28 8.78 -8.57
C PRO A 14 13.26 9.85 -8.16
N PHE A 15 12.38 9.51 -7.21
CA PHE A 15 11.39 10.43 -6.67
C PHE A 15 11.19 10.24 -5.17
N VAL A 16 10.76 11.30 -4.49
CA VAL A 16 10.40 11.23 -3.07
C VAL A 16 8.99 10.66 -2.93
N ALA A 17 8.84 9.59 -2.16
CA ALA A 17 7.56 8.95 -1.93
C ALA A 17 6.61 9.89 -1.16
N LEU A 18 5.35 9.95 -1.58
CA LEU A 18 4.32 10.75 -0.92
C LEU A 18 4.12 10.28 0.51
N ARG A 19 4.07 11.22 1.45
CA ARG A 19 3.74 10.92 2.86
C ARG A 19 2.28 10.48 2.96
N PRO A 20 1.96 9.49 3.83
CA PRO A 20 0.58 9.09 4.02
C PRO A 20 -0.21 10.22 4.68
N CYS A 21 -1.41 10.49 4.16
CA CYS A 21 -2.32 11.48 4.72
C CYS A 21 -3.29 10.89 5.77
N GLY A 22 -3.44 9.56 5.84
CA GLY A 22 -4.28 8.88 6.82
C GLY A 22 -3.52 8.52 8.09
N THR A 23 -4.17 8.69 9.24
CA THR A 23 -3.69 8.23 10.55
C THR A 23 -4.76 7.36 11.18
N ALA A 24 -4.35 6.23 11.78
CA ALA A 24 -5.21 5.39 12.58
C ALA A 24 -4.48 5.01 13.88
N ILE A 25 -5.16 5.19 15.00
CA ILE A 25 -4.69 4.81 16.34
C ILE A 25 -5.69 3.88 16.97
N ARG A 26 -5.24 2.98 17.83
CA ARG A 26 -6.10 1.97 18.44
C ARG A 26 -5.79 1.82 19.92
N ASP A 27 -6.85 1.73 20.71
CA ASP A 27 -6.75 1.35 22.12
C ASP A 27 -7.71 0.21 22.44
N ARG A 28 -7.42 -0.50 23.52
CA ARG A 28 -8.25 -1.57 24.06
C ARG A 28 -9.34 -0.95 24.93
N LEU A 29 -10.59 -1.35 24.74
CA LEU A 29 -11.67 -1.09 25.69
C LEU A 29 -11.48 -2.01 26.90
N LYS A 30 -11.04 -1.42 28.02
CA LYS A 30 -10.79 -2.13 29.27
C LYS A 30 -12.00 -1.98 30.19
N ASN A 31 -12.19 -2.95 31.10
CA ASN A 31 -13.25 -2.87 32.14
C ASN A 31 -14.67 -2.72 31.57
N LEU A 32 -14.94 -3.34 30.41
CA LEU A 32 -16.30 -3.46 29.91
C LEU A 32 -17.14 -4.32 30.84
N THR A 33 -18.35 -3.88 31.14
CA THR A 33 -19.32 -4.68 31.88
C THR A 33 -19.89 -5.80 30.98
N PRO A 34 -20.49 -6.85 31.55
CA PRO A 34 -21.22 -7.84 30.76
C PRO A 34 -22.34 -7.23 29.90
N GLU A 35 -22.98 -6.16 30.39
CA GLU A 35 -24.01 -5.43 29.67
C GLU A 35 -23.41 -4.64 28.48
N ASP A 36 -22.24 -4.01 28.66
CA ASP A 36 -21.52 -3.36 27.56
C ASP A 36 -21.20 -4.36 26.43
N ASP A 37 -20.67 -5.56 26.79
CA ASP A 37 -20.37 -6.61 25.80
C ASP A 37 -21.62 -7.05 25.07
N LYS A 38 -22.74 -7.25 25.78
CA LYS A 38 -24.03 -7.62 25.21
C LYS A 38 -24.54 -6.55 24.25
N VAL A 39 -24.53 -5.28 24.66
CA VAL A 39 -25.01 -4.16 23.81
C VAL A 39 -24.13 -4.02 22.56
N LEU A 40 -22.80 -4.09 22.70
CA LEU A 40 -21.88 -4.03 21.57
C LEU A 40 -22.12 -5.16 20.55
N ARG A 41 -22.43 -6.38 21.04
CA ARG A 41 -22.78 -7.52 20.17
C ARG A 41 -24.09 -7.29 19.43
N LEU A 42 -25.14 -6.92 20.14
CA LEU A 42 -26.46 -6.67 19.56
C LEU A 42 -26.42 -5.57 18.49
N VAL A 43 -25.76 -4.45 18.80
CA VAL A 43 -25.60 -3.35 17.83
C VAL A 43 -24.75 -3.81 16.64
N GLY A 44 -23.63 -4.51 16.90
CA GLY A 44 -22.75 -5.01 15.86
C GLY A 44 -23.43 -5.99 14.92
N GLU A 45 -24.23 -6.90 15.45
CA GLU A 45 -25.01 -7.90 14.71
C GLU A 45 -26.09 -7.23 13.85
N HIS A 46 -26.91 -6.38 14.46
CA HIS A 46 -27.99 -5.67 13.78
C HIS A 46 -27.46 -4.84 12.59
N LEU A 47 -26.47 -3.98 12.84
CA LEU A 47 -25.86 -3.16 11.79
C LEU A 47 -25.07 -4.02 10.78
N GLY A 48 -24.49 -5.13 11.21
CA GLY A 48 -23.83 -6.11 10.36
C GLY A 48 -24.80 -6.81 9.41
N HIS A 49 -26.02 -7.11 9.87
CA HIS A 49 -27.09 -7.64 9.04
C HIS A 49 -27.49 -6.62 7.95
N LEU A 50 -27.77 -5.37 8.34
CA LEU A 50 -28.09 -4.28 7.41
C LEU A 50 -26.99 -4.06 6.36
N ALA A 51 -25.73 -4.10 6.79
CA ALA A 51 -24.59 -3.98 5.87
C ALA A 51 -24.49 -5.19 4.92
N SER A 52 -24.94 -6.37 5.32
CA SER A 52 -24.95 -7.55 4.45
C SER A 52 -26.05 -7.45 3.40
N LEU A 53 -27.22 -6.95 3.79
CA LEU A 53 -28.34 -6.68 2.87
C LEU A 53 -27.96 -5.61 1.83
N ASP A 54 -27.37 -4.48 2.26
CA ASP A 54 -26.94 -3.42 1.34
C ASP A 54 -25.86 -3.89 0.37
N LEU A 55 -24.88 -4.69 0.84
CA LEU A 55 -23.86 -5.23 -0.04
C LEU A 55 -24.45 -6.19 -1.07
N ALA A 56 -25.39 -7.06 -0.68
CA ALA A 56 -26.07 -7.98 -1.59
C ALA A 56 -26.86 -7.20 -2.66
N ALA A 57 -27.65 -6.21 -2.25
CA ALA A 57 -28.39 -5.37 -3.15
C ALA A 57 -27.47 -4.56 -4.10
N ARG A 58 -26.34 -4.07 -3.59
CA ARG A 58 -25.32 -3.39 -4.39
C ARG A 58 -24.69 -4.29 -5.44
N CYS A 59 -24.43 -5.54 -5.10
CA CYS A 59 -23.93 -6.53 -6.07
C CYS A 59 -24.98 -6.87 -7.14
N ALA A 60 -26.27 -6.90 -6.77
CA ALA A 60 -27.37 -7.13 -7.72
C ALA A 60 -27.55 -5.97 -8.71
N ASP A 61 -27.23 -4.73 -8.35
CA ASP A 61 -27.28 -3.58 -9.26
C ASP A 61 -26.19 -3.59 -10.34
N GLY A 62 -25.24 -4.51 -10.27
CA GLY A 62 -24.18 -4.67 -11.27
C GLY A 62 -23.28 -3.42 -11.35
N ASN A 63 -23.26 -2.76 -12.52
CA ASN A 63 -22.47 -1.54 -12.75
C ASN A 63 -23.24 -0.24 -12.43
N ASN A 64 -24.52 -0.33 -12.10
CA ASN A 64 -25.38 0.84 -11.92
C ASN A 64 -25.33 1.38 -10.48
N HIS A 65 -24.31 2.17 -10.18
CA HIS A 65 -24.10 2.82 -8.87
C HIS A 65 -24.27 4.34 -8.95
N SER A 66 -25.40 4.80 -9.48
CA SER A 66 -25.73 6.22 -9.59
C SER A 66 -25.99 6.87 -8.23
N SER A 67 -25.85 8.21 -8.15
CA SER A 67 -26.16 8.98 -6.94
C SER A 67 -27.61 8.81 -6.44
N PRO A 68 -28.64 8.76 -7.30
CA PRO A 68 -30.00 8.47 -6.87
C PRO A 68 -30.14 7.09 -6.22
N LYS A 69 -29.52 6.04 -6.79
CA LYS A 69 -29.52 4.70 -6.17
C LYS A 69 -28.82 4.68 -4.82
N TRP A 70 -27.73 5.42 -4.69
CA TRP A 70 -27.04 5.55 -3.40
C TRP A 70 -27.95 6.21 -2.36
N ALA A 71 -28.62 7.31 -2.73
CA ALA A 71 -29.56 8.01 -1.84
C ALA A 71 -30.72 7.11 -1.42
N ALA A 72 -31.32 6.36 -2.37
CA ALA A 72 -32.40 5.41 -2.08
C ALA A 72 -31.98 4.32 -1.10
N ARG A 73 -30.78 3.72 -1.26
CA ARG A 73 -30.22 2.74 -0.33
C ARG A 73 -30.05 3.32 1.07
N LYS A 74 -29.45 4.52 1.17
CA LYS A 74 -29.27 5.21 2.44
C LYS A 74 -30.62 5.47 3.11
N HIS A 75 -31.62 5.93 2.35
CA HIS A 75 -32.97 6.18 2.86
C HIS A 75 -33.60 4.88 3.41
N GLY A 76 -33.54 3.78 2.65
CA GLY A 76 -34.10 2.50 3.08
C GLY A 76 -33.50 1.94 4.37
N LEU A 77 -32.21 2.22 4.64
CA LEU A 77 -31.53 1.79 5.87
C LEU A 77 -31.81 2.72 7.06
N THR A 78 -32.30 3.95 6.84
CA THR A 78 -32.42 4.97 7.88
C THR A 78 -33.40 4.57 8.96
N ALA A 79 -34.55 4.03 8.58
CA ALA A 79 -35.62 3.63 9.52
C ALA A 79 -35.16 2.55 10.51
N SER A 80 -34.38 1.58 10.03
CA SER A 80 -33.87 0.46 10.86
C SER A 80 -32.55 0.79 11.56
N SER A 81 -31.95 1.96 11.33
CA SER A 81 -30.67 2.32 11.95
C SER A 81 -30.66 3.77 12.44
N SER A 82 -30.18 4.66 11.64
CA SER A 82 -30.25 6.11 11.67
C SER A 82 -29.63 6.66 10.38
N SER A 83 -29.91 7.91 10.03
CA SER A 83 -29.30 8.53 8.82
C SER A 83 -27.76 8.45 8.80
N ARG A 84 -27.12 8.47 9.97
CA ARG A 84 -25.66 8.40 10.12
C ARG A 84 -25.14 6.97 9.94
N TRP A 85 -25.75 6.01 10.64
CA TRP A 85 -25.41 4.60 10.43
C TRP A 85 -25.65 4.15 8.99
N ALA A 86 -26.78 4.54 8.41
CA ALA A 86 -27.07 4.26 7.00
C ALA A 86 -26.00 4.83 6.06
N GLY A 87 -25.51 6.05 6.32
CA GLY A 87 -24.41 6.65 5.56
C GLY A 87 -23.11 5.86 5.67
N SER A 88 -22.73 5.49 6.88
CA SER A 88 -21.49 4.70 7.12
C SER A 88 -21.60 3.29 6.51
N ILE A 89 -22.76 2.63 6.60
CA ILE A 89 -23.01 1.32 5.99
C ILE A 89 -22.89 1.42 4.47
N THR A 90 -23.62 2.33 3.82
CA THR A 90 -23.61 2.45 2.35
C THR A 90 -22.25 2.80 1.80
N LYS A 91 -21.46 3.58 2.52
CA LYS A 91 -20.07 3.88 2.14
C LYS A 91 -19.19 2.62 2.26
N ALA A 92 -19.22 1.94 3.40
CA ALA A 92 -18.39 0.76 3.64
C ALA A 92 -18.69 -0.39 2.65
N THR A 93 -19.97 -0.60 2.31
CA THR A 93 -20.37 -1.62 1.33
C THR A 93 -19.98 -1.24 -0.09
N HIS A 94 -20.02 0.07 -0.44
CA HIS A 94 -19.47 0.55 -1.70
C HIS A 94 -17.96 0.30 -1.79
N ASP A 95 -17.22 0.60 -0.75
CA ASP A 95 -15.77 0.38 -0.72
C ASP A 95 -15.42 -1.11 -0.87
N GLN A 96 -16.18 -2.01 -0.24
CA GLN A 96 -16.02 -3.46 -0.41
C GLN A 96 -16.32 -3.91 -1.84
N TRP A 97 -17.38 -3.42 -2.44
CA TRP A 97 -17.72 -3.71 -3.84
C TRP A 97 -16.62 -3.17 -4.78
N ALA A 98 -16.21 -1.91 -4.63
CA ALA A 98 -15.19 -1.28 -5.45
C ALA A 98 -13.83 -2.00 -5.34
N LEU A 99 -13.45 -2.44 -4.13
CA LEU A 99 -12.26 -3.25 -3.91
C LEU A 99 -12.35 -4.57 -4.65
N SER A 100 -13.50 -5.26 -4.56
CA SER A 100 -13.71 -6.52 -5.27
C SER A 100 -13.64 -6.35 -6.79
N ARG A 101 -14.15 -5.24 -7.34
CA ARG A 101 -14.01 -4.88 -8.77
C ARG A 101 -12.54 -4.68 -9.17
N ARG A 102 -11.73 -4.03 -8.32
CA ARG A 102 -10.28 -3.90 -8.56
C ARG A 102 -9.57 -5.25 -8.52
N CYS A 103 -9.90 -6.09 -7.52
CA CYS A 103 -9.34 -7.45 -7.43
C CYS A 103 -9.73 -8.32 -8.64
N GLN A 104 -10.95 -8.19 -9.15
CA GLN A 104 -11.39 -8.88 -10.35
C GLN A 104 -10.57 -8.45 -11.59
N LEU A 105 -10.28 -7.15 -11.74
CA LEU A 105 -9.42 -6.66 -12.82
C LEU A 105 -7.99 -7.24 -12.71
N ALA A 106 -7.41 -7.20 -11.52
CA ALA A 106 -6.09 -7.78 -11.30
C ALA A 106 -6.07 -9.30 -11.57
N HIS A 107 -7.16 -10.00 -11.23
CA HIS A 107 -7.31 -11.42 -11.55
C HIS A 107 -7.36 -11.68 -13.06
N ILE A 108 -8.12 -10.89 -13.82
CA ILE A 108 -8.18 -10.96 -15.29
C ILE A 108 -6.78 -10.76 -15.88
N GLN A 109 -6.06 -9.70 -15.47
CA GLN A 109 -4.69 -9.44 -15.92
C GLN A 109 -3.74 -10.60 -15.61
N SER A 110 -3.88 -11.21 -14.43
CA SER A 110 -3.10 -12.40 -14.04
C SER A 110 -3.42 -13.62 -14.90
N LEU A 111 -4.70 -13.84 -15.26
CA LEU A 111 -5.11 -14.92 -16.15
C LEU A 111 -4.57 -14.70 -17.56
N GLU A 112 -4.66 -13.48 -18.10
CA GLU A 112 -4.12 -13.11 -19.41
C GLU A 112 -2.60 -13.34 -19.49
N ALA A 113 -1.87 -12.93 -18.47
CA ALA A 113 -0.44 -13.17 -18.38
C ALA A 113 -0.13 -14.68 -18.32
N GLY A 114 -0.93 -15.45 -17.56
CA GLY A 114 -0.83 -16.90 -17.49
C GLY A 114 -1.08 -17.58 -18.85
N VAL A 115 -2.15 -17.19 -19.54
CA VAL A 115 -2.50 -17.70 -20.89
C VAL A 115 -1.36 -17.41 -21.86
N ARG A 116 -0.89 -16.15 -21.95
CA ARG A 116 0.24 -15.78 -22.83
C ARG A 116 1.49 -16.62 -22.56
N THR A 117 1.83 -16.83 -21.28
CA THR A 117 3.02 -17.59 -20.90
C THR A 117 2.90 -19.06 -21.29
N VAL A 118 1.76 -19.70 -21.01
CA VAL A 118 1.55 -21.12 -21.33
C VAL A 118 1.49 -21.32 -22.85
N MET A 119 0.78 -20.44 -23.55
CA MET A 119 0.67 -20.46 -25.03
C MET A 119 2.06 -20.34 -25.68
N HIS A 120 2.87 -19.36 -25.27
CA HIS A 120 4.24 -19.19 -25.76
C HIS A 120 5.09 -20.46 -25.56
N ARG A 121 4.98 -21.12 -24.39
CA ARG A 121 5.75 -22.34 -24.14
C ARG A 121 5.24 -23.56 -24.90
N LEU A 122 3.95 -23.63 -25.18
CA LEU A 122 3.36 -24.68 -26.01
C LEU A 122 3.74 -24.54 -27.50
N SER A 123 3.99 -23.32 -27.98
CA SER A 123 4.45 -23.06 -29.34
C SER A 123 5.93 -23.39 -29.56
N GLN A 124 6.70 -23.60 -28.50
CA GLN A 124 8.10 -23.99 -28.61
C GLN A 124 8.24 -25.52 -28.76
N PRO A 125 9.25 -26.02 -29.50
CA PRO A 125 9.52 -27.45 -29.61
C PRO A 125 9.68 -28.10 -28.22
N ILE A 126 9.20 -29.36 -28.12
CA ILE A 126 9.32 -30.14 -26.87
C ILE A 126 10.81 -30.39 -26.59
N GLY A 127 11.25 -30.18 -25.36
CA GLY A 127 12.64 -30.33 -24.93
C GLY A 127 13.53 -29.11 -25.21
N GLN A 128 13.05 -28.12 -25.95
CA GLN A 128 13.83 -26.91 -26.22
C GLN A 128 14.17 -26.18 -24.93
N LYS A 129 15.46 -25.98 -24.67
CA LYS A 129 15.94 -25.22 -23.52
C LYS A 129 15.64 -23.75 -23.71
N GLY A 130 15.12 -23.10 -22.67
CA GLY A 130 14.94 -21.65 -22.64
C GLY A 130 16.27 -20.91 -22.51
N THR A 131 16.28 -19.66 -22.97
CA THR A 131 17.37 -18.71 -22.76
C THR A 131 17.13 -17.88 -21.51
N LYS A 132 18.09 -17.03 -21.11
CA LYS A 132 17.88 -16.05 -20.02
C LYS A 132 16.72 -15.08 -20.29
N ARG A 133 16.25 -14.96 -21.53
CA ARG A 133 15.26 -13.98 -22.00
C ARG A 133 13.94 -14.59 -22.45
N ALA A 134 13.96 -15.83 -22.95
CA ALA A 134 12.79 -16.51 -23.49
C ALA A 134 12.64 -17.89 -22.83
N ALA A 135 11.40 -18.19 -22.47
CA ALA A 135 11.07 -19.51 -21.96
C ALA A 135 11.19 -20.56 -23.07
N GLY A 136 11.81 -21.70 -22.77
CA GLY A 136 11.81 -22.85 -23.68
C GLY A 136 10.51 -23.63 -23.65
N GLY A 137 10.44 -24.67 -24.47
CA GLY A 137 9.33 -25.62 -24.52
C GLY A 137 9.21 -26.46 -23.23
N TYR A 138 8.19 -27.29 -23.19
CA TYR A 138 8.02 -28.25 -22.10
C TYR A 138 8.93 -29.46 -22.29
N ARG A 139 9.29 -30.13 -21.21
CA ARG A 139 10.33 -31.17 -21.20
C ARG A 139 9.92 -32.46 -21.91
N SER A 140 8.62 -32.79 -21.87
CA SER A 140 8.09 -34.03 -22.43
C SER A 140 6.72 -33.82 -23.08
N LYS A 141 6.31 -34.78 -23.93
CA LYS A 141 4.96 -34.82 -24.51
C LYS A 141 3.88 -34.87 -23.40
N SER A 142 4.09 -35.62 -22.34
CA SER A 142 3.15 -35.71 -21.21
C SER A 142 2.98 -34.35 -20.52
N GLU A 143 4.06 -33.63 -20.24
CA GLU A 143 3.99 -32.29 -19.67
C GLU A 143 3.31 -31.31 -20.64
N TRP A 144 3.62 -31.40 -21.92
CA TRP A 144 2.99 -30.58 -22.97
C TRP A 144 1.45 -30.77 -22.99
N PHE A 145 0.97 -32.03 -22.98
CA PHE A 145 -0.47 -32.32 -22.93
C PHE A 145 -1.14 -31.83 -21.65
N GLN A 146 -0.51 -31.99 -20.50
CA GLN A 146 -1.02 -31.46 -19.23
C GLN A 146 -1.15 -29.92 -19.28
N LYS A 147 -0.16 -29.25 -19.88
CA LYS A 147 -0.16 -27.79 -20.01
C LYS A 147 -1.15 -27.29 -21.07
N SER A 148 -1.36 -28.03 -22.12
CA SER A 148 -2.40 -27.75 -23.11
C SER A 148 -3.81 -27.80 -22.48
N ARG A 149 -4.11 -28.84 -21.66
CA ARG A 149 -5.36 -28.89 -20.88
C ARG A 149 -5.47 -27.69 -19.92
N ARG A 150 -4.35 -27.33 -19.26
CA ARG A 150 -4.31 -26.17 -18.37
C ARG A 150 -4.56 -24.87 -19.11
N LEU A 151 -4.06 -24.71 -20.34
CA LEU A 151 -4.32 -23.53 -21.16
C LEU A 151 -5.83 -23.36 -21.37
N ARG A 152 -6.52 -24.39 -21.85
CA ARG A 152 -7.99 -24.36 -22.03
C ARG A 152 -8.74 -23.97 -20.75
N MET A 153 -8.30 -24.52 -19.59
CA MET A 153 -8.89 -24.14 -18.30
C MET A 153 -8.66 -22.65 -17.95
N LEU A 154 -7.48 -22.11 -18.28
CA LEU A 154 -7.17 -20.70 -18.02
C LEU A 154 -7.96 -19.79 -18.96
N GLU A 155 -8.08 -20.15 -20.23
CA GLU A 155 -8.89 -19.42 -21.24
C GLU A 155 -10.36 -19.40 -20.85
N ASN A 156 -10.92 -20.53 -20.43
CA ASN A 156 -12.31 -20.59 -19.95
C ASN A 156 -12.51 -19.70 -18.71
N ARG A 157 -11.61 -19.78 -17.71
CA ARG A 157 -11.66 -18.90 -16.54
C ARG A 157 -11.54 -17.42 -16.89
N LEU A 158 -10.70 -17.09 -17.87
CA LEU A 158 -10.54 -15.73 -18.37
C LEU A 158 -11.83 -15.24 -19.03
N GLY A 159 -12.45 -16.07 -19.88
CA GLY A 159 -13.74 -15.77 -20.52
C GLY A 159 -14.82 -15.50 -19.48
N VAL A 160 -14.98 -16.37 -18.50
CA VAL A 160 -15.95 -16.19 -17.40
C VAL A 160 -15.67 -14.90 -16.63
N ALA A 161 -14.42 -14.67 -16.22
CA ALA A 161 -14.08 -13.48 -15.41
C ALA A 161 -14.30 -12.16 -16.19
N ARG A 162 -14.09 -12.16 -17.50
CA ARG A 162 -14.38 -11.01 -18.38
C ARG A 162 -15.88 -10.77 -18.50
N ALA A 163 -16.65 -11.82 -18.78
CA ALA A 163 -18.11 -11.75 -18.89
C ALA A 163 -18.75 -11.26 -17.58
N GLU A 164 -18.35 -11.79 -16.43
CA GLU A 164 -18.79 -11.33 -15.11
C GLU A 164 -18.44 -9.85 -14.89
N ARG A 165 -17.23 -9.44 -15.29
CA ARG A 165 -16.82 -8.04 -15.14
C ARG A 165 -17.65 -7.10 -16.01
N GLU A 166 -17.93 -7.48 -17.24
CA GLU A 166 -18.76 -6.73 -18.17
C GLU A 166 -20.19 -6.60 -17.66
N ALA A 167 -20.77 -7.72 -17.20
CA ALA A 167 -22.09 -7.75 -16.58
C ALA A 167 -22.17 -7.06 -15.22
N GLY A 168 -21.03 -6.60 -14.64
CA GLY A 168 -20.98 -5.99 -13.31
C GLY A 168 -21.09 -6.98 -12.16
N VAL A 169 -21.04 -8.28 -12.42
CA VAL A 169 -21.13 -9.33 -11.40
C VAL A 169 -19.86 -9.34 -10.55
N VAL A 170 -20.04 -9.31 -9.23
CA VAL A 170 -18.94 -9.28 -8.26
C VAL A 170 -19.20 -10.31 -7.16
N HIS A 171 -18.22 -11.18 -6.94
CA HIS A 171 -18.26 -12.18 -5.86
C HIS A 171 -17.54 -11.63 -4.63
N VAL A 172 -18.29 -10.98 -3.77
CA VAL A 172 -17.80 -10.42 -2.51
C VAL A 172 -18.56 -11.02 -1.33
N VAL A 173 -17.85 -11.32 -0.26
CA VAL A 173 -18.40 -11.91 0.96
C VAL A 173 -18.01 -11.03 2.14
N ARG A 174 -19.02 -10.56 2.88
CA ARG A 174 -18.78 -9.90 4.17
C ARG A 174 -18.16 -10.89 5.16
N GLY A 175 -17.09 -10.49 5.83
CA GLY A 175 -16.30 -11.38 6.68
C GLY A 175 -15.13 -12.07 5.97
N GLY A 176 -15.05 -11.95 4.64
CA GLY A 176 -13.93 -12.43 3.81
C GLY A 176 -14.08 -13.87 3.34
N ARG A 177 -13.64 -14.10 2.09
CA ARG A 177 -13.70 -15.42 1.44
C ARG A 177 -12.84 -16.46 2.16
N GLN A 178 -11.70 -16.05 2.71
CA GLN A 178 -10.81 -16.96 3.42
C GLN A 178 -11.50 -17.57 4.65
N MET A 179 -12.10 -16.73 5.51
CA MET A 179 -12.83 -17.20 6.69
C MET A 179 -14.05 -18.06 6.29
N LEU A 180 -14.76 -17.69 5.21
CA LEU A 180 -15.84 -18.52 4.68
C LEU A 180 -15.33 -19.89 4.25
N ASN A 181 -14.24 -19.96 3.51
CA ASN A 181 -13.68 -21.21 3.00
C ASN A 181 -13.08 -22.09 4.11
N THR A 182 -12.64 -21.50 5.22
CA THR A 182 -12.11 -22.25 6.39
C THR A 182 -13.12 -23.24 6.94
N ARG A 183 -14.44 -23.01 6.77
CA ARG A 183 -15.49 -23.94 7.18
C ARG A 183 -15.36 -25.34 6.57
N HIS A 184 -14.75 -25.44 5.39
CA HIS A 184 -14.57 -26.71 4.67
C HIS A 184 -13.32 -27.48 5.11
N ASN A 185 -12.45 -26.86 5.93
CA ASN A 185 -11.24 -27.49 6.42
C ASN A 185 -10.84 -26.95 7.81
N LEU A 186 -11.73 -27.15 8.77
CA LEU A 186 -11.56 -26.68 10.16
C LEU A 186 -10.36 -27.32 10.85
N ALA A 187 -10.09 -28.62 10.58
CA ALA A 187 -8.97 -29.32 11.16
C ALA A 187 -7.62 -28.70 10.77
N ALA A 188 -7.43 -28.34 9.49
CA ALA A 188 -6.21 -27.66 9.04
C ALA A 188 -6.05 -26.25 9.63
N ALA A 189 -7.16 -25.59 9.96
CA ALA A 189 -7.19 -24.29 10.61
C ALA A 189 -7.09 -24.38 12.15
N GLN A 190 -7.06 -25.59 12.71
CA GLN A 190 -7.07 -25.87 14.16
C GLN A 190 -8.24 -25.16 14.87
N LEU A 191 -9.44 -25.21 14.27
CA LEU A 191 -10.64 -24.59 14.80
C LEU A 191 -11.74 -25.66 14.98
N THR A 192 -12.51 -25.52 16.05
CA THR A 192 -13.80 -26.17 16.16
C THR A 192 -14.86 -25.41 15.35
N GLU A 193 -15.97 -26.05 14.99
CA GLU A 193 -17.07 -25.40 14.32
C GLU A 193 -17.61 -24.20 15.13
N THR A 194 -17.76 -24.38 16.44
CA THR A 194 -18.21 -23.31 17.35
C THR A 194 -17.25 -22.12 17.37
N GLN A 195 -15.94 -22.38 17.38
CA GLN A 195 -14.94 -21.32 17.33
C GLN A 195 -14.95 -20.60 15.98
N TRP A 196 -15.08 -21.36 14.89
CA TRP A 196 -15.21 -20.78 13.56
C TRP A 196 -16.46 -19.92 13.45
N ARG A 197 -17.62 -20.40 13.92
CA ARG A 197 -18.91 -19.69 13.89
C ARG A 197 -18.81 -18.36 14.67
N LYS A 198 -18.28 -18.38 15.88
CA LYS A 198 -18.06 -17.15 16.67
C LYS A 198 -17.16 -16.13 15.94
N ARG A 199 -16.08 -16.59 15.30
CA ARG A 199 -15.20 -15.72 14.52
C ARG A 199 -15.91 -15.19 13.27
N TRP A 200 -16.66 -16.05 12.58
CA TRP A 200 -17.41 -15.69 11.39
C TRP A 200 -18.49 -14.64 11.67
N GLU A 201 -19.19 -14.74 12.77
CA GLU A 201 -20.18 -13.75 13.23
C GLU A 201 -19.49 -12.42 13.55
N ALA A 202 -18.46 -12.42 14.38
CA ALA A 202 -17.77 -11.22 14.83
C ALA A 202 -17.15 -10.41 13.68
N VAL A 203 -16.56 -11.05 12.65
CA VAL A 203 -16.00 -10.33 11.50
C VAL A 203 -17.07 -9.73 10.58
N ARG A 204 -18.33 -10.13 10.73
CA ARG A 204 -19.48 -9.60 10.00
C ARG A 204 -20.20 -8.49 10.73
N TRP A 205 -19.93 -8.28 12.01
CA TRP A 205 -20.49 -7.14 12.75
C TRP A 205 -20.08 -5.82 12.13
N PHE A 206 -20.90 -4.81 12.33
CA PHE A 206 -20.64 -3.48 11.83
C PHE A 206 -20.75 -2.46 12.96
N LEU A 207 -19.65 -1.92 13.41
CA LEU A 207 -19.55 -0.88 14.44
C LEU A 207 -18.52 0.16 13.96
N ALA A 208 -18.77 0.73 12.79
CA ALA A 208 -17.90 1.75 12.21
C ALA A 208 -18.70 3.00 11.84
N ALA A 209 -18.27 4.16 12.31
CA ALA A 209 -18.90 5.44 12.08
C ALA A 209 -17.91 6.42 11.46
N ASP A 210 -18.31 7.04 10.35
CA ASP A 210 -17.51 8.10 9.72
C ASP A 210 -17.53 9.37 10.59
N GLY A 211 -16.41 10.11 10.57
CA GLY A 211 -16.29 11.39 11.24
C GLY A 211 -16.91 12.53 10.46
N GLU A 212 -17.32 13.58 11.17
CA GLU A 212 -17.94 14.77 10.61
C GLU A 212 -17.37 16.02 11.24
N SER A 213 -16.77 16.87 10.41
CA SER A 213 -16.28 18.18 10.87
C SER A 213 -17.44 19.10 11.25
N GLY A 214 -17.25 19.90 12.30
CA GLY A 214 -18.27 20.78 12.87
C GLY A 214 -19.29 20.09 13.78
N LYS A 215 -19.15 18.77 14.01
CA LYS A 215 -19.97 18.03 14.97
C LYS A 215 -19.20 17.78 16.27
N ARG A 216 -19.92 17.82 17.39
CA ARG A 216 -19.33 17.67 18.72
C ARG A 216 -18.42 16.44 18.80
N PHE A 217 -17.18 16.65 19.20
CA PHE A 217 -16.10 15.65 19.22
C PHE A 217 -15.80 14.99 17.86
N GLY A 218 -16.16 15.65 16.74
CA GLY A 218 -15.87 15.18 15.38
C GLY A 218 -16.65 13.95 14.91
N ASN A 219 -17.61 13.44 15.72
CA ASN A 219 -18.44 12.29 15.36
C ASN A 219 -19.73 12.24 16.19
N GLU A 220 -20.89 12.21 15.56
CA GLU A 220 -22.16 12.11 16.28
C GLU A 220 -22.62 10.68 16.57
N THR A 221 -22.12 9.72 15.86
CA THR A 221 -22.56 8.32 15.95
C THR A 221 -21.81 7.58 17.06
N ILE A 222 -20.49 7.49 16.96
CA ILE A 222 -19.61 7.01 18.04
C ILE A 222 -18.88 8.25 18.56
N ARG A 223 -19.18 8.64 19.76
CA ARG A 223 -18.64 9.85 20.39
C ARG A 223 -17.62 9.46 21.42
N VAL A 224 -16.44 10.06 21.37
CA VAL A 224 -15.40 9.89 22.37
C VAL A 224 -15.03 11.27 22.90
N THR A 225 -15.10 11.47 24.23
CA THR A 225 -14.75 12.74 24.88
C THR A 225 -13.23 12.84 25.08
N SER A 226 -12.75 14.04 25.43
CA SER A 226 -11.35 14.25 25.84
C SER A 226 -10.93 13.37 27.04
N ASP A 227 -11.87 13.09 27.93
CA ASP A 227 -11.68 12.22 29.10
C ASP A 227 -11.69 10.72 28.76
N GLY A 228 -11.88 10.38 27.47
CA GLY A 228 -11.91 9.03 26.98
C GLY A 228 -13.23 8.30 27.11
N ASP A 229 -14.33 8.96 27.55
CA ASP A 229 -15.65 8.33 27.62
C ASP A 229 -16.18 8.01 26.24
N VAL A 230 -16.63 6.77 26.04
CA VAL A 230 -17.12 6.27 24.76
C VAL A 230 -18.64 6.13 24.80
N SER A 231 -19.33 6.76 23.87
CA SER A 231 -20.78 6.61 23.74
C SER A 231 -21.20 6.34 22.29
N ILE A 232 -22.21 5.49 22.12
CA ILE A 232 -22.69 5.03 20.82
C ILE A 232 -24.15 5.44 20.67
N LYS A 233 -24.51 6.02 19.53
CA LYS A 233 -25.91 6.22 19.15
C LYS A 233 -26.49 4.86 18.75
N LEU A 234 -27.48 4.40 19.50
CA LEU A 234 -28.13 3.12 19.21
C LEU A 234 -28.98 3.21 17.93
N PRO A 235 -29.01 2.14 17.12
CA PRO A 235 -29.96 2.02 16.01
C PRO A 235 -31.41 1.97 16.54
N ALA A 236 -32.36 2.39 15.72
CA ALA A 236 -33.76 2.55 16.13
C ALA A 236 -34.37 1.36 16.91
N PRO A 237 -34.20 0.07 16.44
CA PRO A 237 -34.79 -1.07 17.16
C PRO A 237 -34.16 -1.34 18.53
N LEU A 238 -32.96 -0.84 18.80
CA LEU A 238 -32.23 -1.07 20.05
C LEU A 238 -32.21 0.13 20.98
N THR A 239 -33.04 1.16 20.71
CA THR A 239 -33.08 2.41 21.51
C THR A 239 -33.52 2.16 22.95
N HIS A 240 -34.26 1.09 23.21
CA HIS A 240 -34.67 0.68 24.55
C HIS A 240 -33.50 0.28 25.46
N LEU A 241 -32.32 -0.03 24.91
CA LEU A 241 -31.09 -0.33 25.66
C LEU A 241 -30.31 0.94 26.06
N ALA A 242 -30.80 2.13 25.71
CA ALA A 242 -30.12 3.37 26.00
C ALA A 242 -30.00 3.64 27.51
N ASN A 243 -28.77 3.93 27.97
CA ASN A 243 -28.50 4.35 29.36
C ASN A 243 -28.25 5.86 29.47
N ALA A 244 -28.40 6.62 28.35
CA ALA A 244 -28.20 8.06 28.31
C ALA A 244 -29.21 8.74 27.37
N ARG A 245 -29.31 10.07 27.48
CA ARG A 245 -30.23 10.87 26.66
C ARG A 245 -30.02 10.68 25.16
N HIS A 246 -31.06 10.95 24.38
CA HIS A 246 -31.04 10.89 22.90
C HIS A 246 -30.75 9.51 22.32
N GLY A 247 -31.12 8.43 23.00
CA GLY A 247 -30.91 7.06 22.53
C GLY A 247 -29.44 6.71 22.39
N ARG A 248 -28.62 7.15 23.33
CA ARG A 248 -27.20 6.81 23.40
C ARG A 248 -26.93 5.76 24.48
N TYR A 249 -25.93 4.96 24.23
CA TYR A 249 -25.37 4.05 25.23
C TYR A 249 -23.94 4.49 25.55
N VAL A 250 -23.65 4.75 26.80
CA VAL A 250 -22.32 5.10 27.31
C VAL A 250 -21.68 3.84 27.89
N LEU A 251 -20.50 3.48 27.39
CA LEU A 251 -19.74 2.35 27.89
C LEU A 251 -19.10 2.71 29.23
N ALA A 252 -19.00 1.74 30.12
CA ALA A 252 -18.21 1.88 31.37
C ALA A 252 -16.71 2.03 31.09
N SER A 253 -16.25 1.56 29.92
CA SER A 253 -14.86 1.63 29.48
C SER A 253 -14.49 3.03 29.00
N LYS A 254 -13.31 3.49 29.42
CA LYS A 254 -12.65 4.68 28.87
C LYS A 254 -11.48 4.27 27.96
N VAL A 255 -11.16 5.10 26.98
CA VAL A 255 -10.00 4.93 26.10
C VAL A 255 -8.93 5.97 26.40
N ALA A 256 -7.67 5.56 26.28
CA ALA A 256 -6.51 6.44 26.39
C ALA A 256 -5.50 6.08 25.31
N PHE A 257 -5.43 6.89 24.26
CA PHE A 257 -4.51 6.65 23.15
C PHE A 257 -3.09 7.08 23.51
N ALA A 258 -2.23 6.12 23.86
CA ALA A 258 -0.83 6.39 24.17
C ALA A 258 -0.03 6.93 22.97
N HIS A 259 -0.35 6.47 21.76
CA HIS A 259 0.28 6.94 20.53
C HIS A 259 -0.61 8.00 19.87
N ARG A 260 -0.06 9.21 19.63
CA ARG A 260 -0.78 10.35 19.03
C ARG A 260 -2.08 10.76 19.75
N GLY A 261 -2.15 10.48 21.05
CA GLY A 261 -3.31 10.85 21.87
C GLY A 261 -3.56 12.35 21.90
N GLN A 262 -2.50 13.17 21.97
CA GLN A 262 -2.64 14.62 21.92
C GLN A 262 -3.17 15.11 20.57
N GLU A 263 -2.62 14.62 19.44
CA GLU A 263 -3.12 14.97 18.10
C GLU A 263 -4.61 14.62 17.93
N TRP A 264 -5.02 13.50 18.53
CA TRP A 264 -6.42 13.09 18.55
C TRP A 264 -7.27 14.01 19.44
N ALA A 265 -6.81 14.35 20.65
CA ALA A 265 -7.51 15.22 21.59
C ALA A 265 -7.73 16.62 21.00
N ASP A 266 -6.68 17.25 20.49
CA ASP A 266 -6.75 18.56 19.81
C ASP A 266 -7.74 18.55 18.66
N ARG A 267 -7.85 17.39 17.97
CA ARG A 267 -8.75 17.23 16.84
C ARG A 267 -10.21 17.16 17.25
N ILE A 268 -10.53 16.42 18.29
CA ILE A 268 -11.92 16.29 18.78
C ILE A 268 -12.39 17.57 19.48
N GLU A 269 -11.52 18.27 20.21
CA GLU A 269 -11.78 19.57 20.80
C GLU A 269 -12.09 20.62 19.73
N ALA A 270 -11.35 20.62 18.62
CA ALA A 270 -11.62 21.46 17.47
C ALA A 270 -12.80 20.97 16.60
N ASN A 271 -13.57 19.97 17.05
CA ASN A 271 -14.69 19.37 16.30
C ASN A 271 -14.34 18.94 14.87
N ARG A 272 -13.10 18.50 14.64
CA ARG A 272 -12.65 17.98 13.34
C ARG A 272 -13.02 16.51 13.22
N ALA A 273 -13.37 16.08 12.02
CA ALA A 273 -13.83 14.72 11.74
C ALA A 273 -12.86 13.65 12.22
N VAL A 274 -13.37 12.70 13.03
CA VAL A 274 -12.67 11.47 13.44
C VAL A 274 -13.61 10.30 13.20
N ALA A 275 -13.20 9.35 12.38
CA ALA A 275 -13.93 8.10 12.18
C ALA A 275 -13.54 7.11 13.28
N TYR A 276 -14.53 6.40 13.81
CA TYR A 276 -14.32 5.38 14.84
C TYR A 276 -14.79 4.02 14.38
N ARG A 277 -14.07 2.99 14.83
CA ARG A 277 -14.45 1.60 14.64
C ARG A 277 -14.22 0.82 15.93
N ILE A 278 -15.26 0.09 16.36
CA ILE A 278 -15.18 -0.85 17.48
C ILE A 278 -15.18 -2.27 16.92
N HIS A 279 -14.33 -3.15 17.43
CA HIS A 279 -14.26 -4.53 16.97
C HIS A 279 -13.80 -5.47 18.09
N LEU A 280 -14.27 -6.72 18.03
CA LEU A 280 -13.88 -7.80 18.94
C LEU A 280 -12.77 -8.65 18.31
N ASP A 281 -11.64 -8.77 18.99
CA ASP A 281 -10.67 -9.85 18.75
C ASP A 281 -11.18 -11.11 19.50
N VAL A 282 -11.85 -11.99 18.76
CA VAL A 282 -12.46 -13.20 19.33
C VAL A 282 -11.40 -14.15 19.90
N ALA A 283 -10.20 -14.20 19.30
CA ALA A 283 -9.13 -15.07 19.76
C ALA A 283 -8.62 -14.68 21.16
N ARG A 284 -8.66 -13.37 21.46
CA ARG A 284 -8.21 -12.81 22.74
C ARG A 284 -9.37 -12.44 23.67
N GLY A 285 -10.61 -12.47 23.20
CA GLY A 285 -11.77 -12.00 23.95
C GLY A 285 -11.70 -10.51 24.31
N ARG A 286 -11.14 -9.68 23.40
CA ARG A 286 -10.87 -8.27 23.71
C ARG A 286 -11.50 -7.34 22.69
N TRP A 287 -12.17 -6.32 23.19
CA TRP A 287 -12.67 -5.22 22.37
C TRP A 287 -11.64 -4.12 22.17
N TYR A 288 -11.62 -3.55 21.00
CA TYR A 288 -10.75 -2.44 20.62
C TYR A 288 -11.55 -1.32 19.98
N LEU A 289 -11.16 -0.08 20.27
CA LEU A 289 -11.60 1.10 19.54
C LEU A 289 -10.44 1.61 18.69
N THR A 290 -10.71 1.82 17.41
CA THR A 290 -9.78 2.46 16.48
C THR A 290 -10.34 3.83 16.11
N ALA A 291 -9.54 4.88 16.29
CA ALA A 291 -9.83 6.23 15.81
C ALA A 291 -8.98 6.49 14.56
N SER A 292 -9.57 7.06 13.53
CA SER A 292 -8.86 7.37 12.28
C SER A 292 -9.30 8.71 11.68
N TRP A 293 -8.34 9.39 11.05
CA TRP A 293 -8.57 10.69 10.42
C TRP A 293 -7.60 10.95 9.28
N GLN A 294 -7.94 11.91 8.44
CA GLN A 294 -7.03 12.42 7.43
C GLN A 294 -6.29 13.66 7.96
N ARG A 295 -4.99 13.69 7.72
CA ARG A 295 -4.16 14.87 7.90
C ARG A 295 -4.10 15.66 6.59
N PRO A 296 -3.83 16.98 6.64
CA PRO A 296 -3.53 17.73 5.42
C PRO A 296 -2.42 17.02 4.62
N ALA A 297 -2.54 17.04 3.31
CA ALA A 297 -1.46 16.57 2.46
C ALA A 297 -0.24 17.49 2.69
N VAL A 298 0.85 16.91 3.14
CA VAL A 298 2.13 17.63 3.28
C VAL A 298 2.84 17.51 1.94
N ASN A 299 3.29 18.63 1.40
CA ASN A 299 4.13 18.62 0.22
C ASN A 299 5.39 17.80 0.48
N THR A 300 5.77 16.97 -0.47
CA THR A 300 7.04 16.27 -0.41
C THR A 300 8.16 17.29 -0.56
N ILE A 301 9.22 17.15 0.23
CA ILE A 301 10.41 17.94 0.01
C ILE A 301 11.02 17.60 -1.36
N PRO A 302 11.62 18.57 -2.06
CA PRO A 302 12.34 18.28 -3.30
C PRO A 302 13.41 17.20 -3.11
N LEU A 303 13.68 16.43 -4.16
CA LEU A 303 14.66 15.34 -4.10
C LEU A 303 16.04 15.83 -3.65
N ASP A 304 16.48 16.97 -4.16
CA ASP A 304 17.77 17.57 -3.83
C ASP A 304 17.87 17.92 -2.34
N ALA A 305 16.79 18.44 -1.75
CA ALA A 305 16.72 18.73 -0.32
C ALA A 305 16.73 17.44 0.51
N ALA A 306 16.06 16.37 0.04
CA ALA A 306 16.06 15.07 0.71
C ALA A 306 17.47 14.43 0.70
N CYS A 307 18.26 14.70 -0.33
CA CYS A 307 19.59 14.14 -0.55
C CYS A 307 20.73 15.05 -0.07
N ALA A 308 20.45 16.25 0.44
CA ALA A 308 21.45 17.27 0.76
C ALA A 308 22.50 16.86 1.81
N LYS A 309 22.19 15.87 2.66
CA LYS A 309 23.09 15.34 3.69
C LYS A 309 23.59 13.92 3.40
N GLY A 310 23.60 13.51 2.12
CA GLY A 310 23.82 12.12 1.75
C GLY A 310 22.56 11.28 1.96
N ILE A 311 22.69 9.96 1.87
CA ILE A 311 21.55 9.05 1.89
C ILE A 311 21.93 7.67 2.41
N ILE A 312 20.98 6.93 2.96
CA ILE A 312 21.13 5.50 3.19
C ILE A 312 20.41 4.75 2.07
N GLY A 313 21.17 3.99 1.28
CA GLY A 313 20.61 3.07 0.28
C GLY A 313 20.31 1.71 0.91
N VAL A 314 19.10 1.21 0.71
CA VAL A 314 18.60 -0.04 1.32
C VAL A 314 18.14 -1.01 0.25
N ASP A 315 18.74 -2.20 0.25
CA ASP A 315 18.33 -3.37 -0.53
C ASP A 315 17.42 -4.25 0.35
N THR A 316 16.21 -4.53 -0.13
CA THR A 316 15.21 -5.31 0.61
C THR A 316 15.30 -6.77 0.24
N ASN A 317 15.63 -7.62 1.21
CA ASN A 317 15.74 -9.06 1.04
C ASN A 317 14.65 -9.82 1.80
N ALA A 318 14.65 -11.11 1.69
CA ALA A 318 13.65 -11.97 2.31
C ALA A 318 13.79 -12.09 3.84
N ASP A 319 14.97 -11.83 4.38
CA ASP A 319 15.36 -12.05 5.78
C ASP A 319 16.06 -10.85 6.41
N HIS A 320 16.37 -9.81 5.64
CA HIS A 320 17.04 -8.61 6.14
C HIS A 320 16.94 -7.41 5.19
N PHE A 321 17.11 -6.22 5.73
CA PHE A 321 17.49 -5.02 4.98
C PHE A 321 19.00 -4.89 4.98
N ALA A 322 19.60 -4.80 3.79
CA ALA A 322 21.02 -4.48 3.64
C ALA A 322 21.17 -2.98 3.34
N ALA A 323 21.72 -2.24 4.28
CA ALA A 323 21.76 -0.79 4.26
C ALA A 323 23.21 -0.26 4.19
N TYR A 324 23.42 0.76 3.38
CA TYR A 324 24.70 1.43 3.25
C TYR A 324 24.55 2.95 3.31
N TRP A 325 25.36 3.60 4.15
CA TRP A 325 25.39 5.06 4.25
C TRP A 325 26.33 5.65 3.20
N LEU A 326 25.83 6.61 2.43
CA LEU A 326 26.56 7.32 1.39
C LEU A 326 26.59 8.81 1.67
N ASP A 327 27.74 9.45 1.42
CA ASP A 327 27.87 10.90 1.41
C ASP A 327 27.13 11.55 0.21
N THR A 328 27.17 12.86 0.11
CA THR A 328 26.54 13.62 -1.00
C THR A 328 27.16 13.31 -2.37
N HIS A 329 28.38 12.80 -2.40
CA HIS A 329 29.10 12.38 -3.62
C HIS A 329 28.80 10.91 -3.97
N GLY A 330 27.99 10.22 -3.16
CA GLY A 330 27.65 8.82 -3.35
C GLY A 330 28.78 7.85 -2.97
N ASN A 331 29.72 8.27 -2.13
CA ASN A 331 30.76 7.40 -1.60
C ASN A 331 30.30 6.72 -0.29
N PRO A 332 30.63 5.44 -0.08
CA PRO A 332 30.35 4.75 1.17
C PRO A 332 31.15 5.36 2.34
N VAL A 333 30.47 5.79 3.39
CA VAL A 333 31.07 6.47 4.56
C VAL A 333 31.52 5.48 5.63
N ALA A 334 30.75 4.40 5.86
CA ALA A 334 30.99 3.47 6.96
C ALA A 334 30.84 2.00 6.48
N ALA A 335 30.86 1.06 7.41
CA ALA A 335 30.50 -0.32 7.15
C ALA A 335 28.99 -0.47 6.88
N PRO A 336 28.59 -1.44 6.05
CA PRO A 336 27.16 -1.72 5.85
C PRO A 336 26.54 -2.23 7.14
N ARG A 337 25.24 -1.96 7.33
CA ARG A 337 24.43 -2.57 8.39
C ARG A 337 23.38 -3.47 7.78
N ARG A 338 23.05 -4.55 8.50
CA ARG A 338 21.99 -5.48 8.14
C ARG A 338 21.01 -5.55 9.29
N PHE A 339 19.73 -5.35 8.97
CA PHE A 339 18.63 -5.39 9.93
C PHE A 339 17.80 -6.63 9.63
N HIS A 340 18.02 -7.68 10.41
CA HIS A 340 17.42 -8.99 10.21
C HIS A 340 15.96 -9.02 10.68
N TYR A 341 15.16 -9.86 10.02
CA TYR A 341 13.78 -10.17 10.39
C TYR A 341 13.41 -11.58 9.96
N ASP A 342 12.52 -12.20 10.71
CA ASP A 342 11.98 -13.52 10.41
C ASP A 342 10.55 -13.39 9.87
N LEU A 343 10.32 -13.93 8.68
CA LEU A 343 9.02 -14.00 8.03
C LEU A 343 8.32 -15.35 8.22
N SER A 344 8.80 -16.18 9.14
CA SER A 344 8.10 -17.41 9.57
C SER A 344 6.96 -17.11 10.55
N GLY A 345 6.15 -18.10 10.83
CA GLY A 345 5.11 -18.02 11.86
C GLY A 345 3.89 -17.20 11.46
N SER A 346 3.21 -16.66 12.47
CA SER A 346 1.96 -15.92 12.28
C SER A 346 2.19 -14.59 11.58
N VAL A 347 1.14 -14.06 10.94
CA VAL A 347 1.17 -12.74 10.29
C VAL A 347 1.54 -11.63 11.26
N GLN A 348 1.03 -11.71 12.49
CA GLN A 348 1.32 -10.73 13.53
C GLN A 348 2.79 -10.75 13.93
N HIS A 349 3.40 -11.94 14.00
CA HIS A 349 4.82 -12.10 14.26
C HIS A 349 5.65 -11.49 13.13
N ARG A 350 5.38 -11.88 11.88
CA ARG A 350 6.06 -11.33 10.68
C ARG A 350 5.97 -9.83 10.60
N ASP A 351 4.79 -9.28 10.92
CA ASP A 351 4.54 -7.85 10.96
C ASP A 351 5.36 -7.13 12.02
N ALA A 352 5.44 -7.70 13.22
CA ALA A 352 6.24 -7.17 14.30
C ALA A 352 7.74 -7.18 13.95
N GLN A 353 8.24 -8.26 13.32
CA GLN A 353 9.62 -8.39 12.86
C GLN A 353 9.97 -7.32 11.83
N ILE A 354 9.13 -7.13 10.82
CA ILE A 354 9.34 -6.08 9.79
C ILE A 354 9.34 -4.68 10.43
N ARG A 355 8.39 -4.39 11.32
CA ARG A 355 8.35 -3.08 12.01
C ARG A 355 9.60 -2.83 12.83
N HIS A 356 10.08 -3.84 13.53
CA HIS A 356 11.32 -3.75 14.30
C HIS A 356 12.53 -3.42 13.39
N ALA A 357 12.70 -4.12 12.29
CA ALA A 357 13.77 -3.86 11.34
C ALA A 357 13.67 -2.45 10.71
N ILE A 358 12.45 -2.01 10.37
CA ILE A 358 12.22 -0.62 9.90
C ILE A 358 12.65 0.37 10.98
N THR A 359 12.20 0.20 12.23
CA THR A 359 12.55 1.08 13.35
C THR A 359 14.08 1.19 13.51
N GLN A 360 14.78 0.06 13.50
CA GLN A 360 16.24 0.06 13.60
C GLN A 360 16.91 0.81 12.42
N THR A 361 16.40 0.60 11.20
CA THR A 361 16.91 1.29 10.00
C THR A 361 16.72 2.80 10.09
N LEU A 362 15.54 3.25 10.53
CA LEU A 362 15.22 4.67 10.68
C LEU A 362 16.04 5.33 11.79
N HIS A 363 16.21 4.68 12.94
CA HIS A 363 17.08 5.19 14.00
C HIS A 363 18.53 5.31 13.54
N TRP A 364 19.01 4.33 12.78
CA TRP A 364 20.36 4.43 12.21
C TRP A 364 20.48 5.59 11.21
N ALA A 365 19.46 5.83 10.40
CA ALA A 365 19.44 6.98 9.48
C ALA A 365 19.52 8.31 10.25
N LYS A 366 18.80 8.44 11.36
CA LYS A 366 18.91 9.61 12.25
C LYS A 366 20.31 9.75 12.85
N GLN A 367 20.92 8.67 13.30
CA GLN A 367 22.29 8.67 13.83
C GLN A 367 23.33 9.10 12.79
N CYS A 368 23.12 8.73 11.52
CA CYS A 368 23.95 9.16 10.41
C CYS A 368 23.70 10.61 9.96
N GLY A 369 22.68 11.28 10.51
CA GLY A 369 22.34 12.66 10.18
C GLY A 369 21.75 12.86 8.78
N VAL A 370 21.36 11.79 8.06
CA VAL A 370 20.75 11.88 6.73
C VAL A 370 19.26 12.25 6.85
N ALA A 371 18.74 12.91 5.83
CA ALA A 371 17.32 13.29 5.76
C ALA A 371 16.47 12.28 4.97
N ALA A 372 17.10 11.31 4.29
CA ALA A 372 16.37 10.35 3.46
C ALA A 372 16.99 8.96 3.43
N ILE A 373 16.13 7.99 3.12
CA ILE A 373 16.50 6.60 2.82
C ILE A 373 16.06 6.31 1.39
N ALA A 374 16.97 5.75 0.58
CA ALA A 374 16.66 5.26 -0.76
C ALA A 374 16.31 3.78 -0.73
N ILE A 375 15.25 3.41 -1.45
CA ILE A 375 14.78 2.03 -1.60
C ILE A 375 14.38 1.78 -3.05
N GLU A 376 14.47 0.55 -3.52
CA GLU A 376 13.94 0.18 -4.83
C GLU A 376 12.41 0.39 -4.89
N ASP A 377 11.92 0.99 -5.99
CA ASP A 377 10.49 1.00 -6.28
C ASP A 377 10.07 -0.36 -6.82
N LEU A 378 9.78 -1.25 -5.87
CA LEU A 378 9.34 -2.59 -6.15
C LEU A 378 7.83 -2.59 -6.41
N ASP A 379 7.42 -2.16 -7.59
CA ASP A 379 6.05 -2.39 -8.06
C ASP A 379 5.92 -3.85 -8.51
N PHE A 380 5.60 -4.73 -7.56
CA PHE A 380 5.40 -6.15 -7.82
C PHE A 380 4.05 -6.46 -8.48
N THR A 381 3.25 -5.47 -8.79
CA THR A 381 1.90 -5.68 -9.36
C THR A 381 1.94 -6.06 -10.83
N THR A 382 2.98 -5.68 -11.57
CA THR A 382 3.02 -5.85 -13.03
C THR A 382 3.60 -7.17 -13.52
N GLU A 383 4.27 -7.98 -12.71
CA GLU A 383 4.99 -9.17 -13.20
C GLU A 383 4.71 -10.50 -12.47
N GLN A 384 3.57 -10.67 -11.86
CA GLN A 384 3.25 -11.93 -11.16
C GLN A 384 2.70 -13.01 -12.09
N THR A 385 3.45 -13.41 -13.09
CA THR A 385 3.22 -14.72 -13.67
C THR A 385 3.83 -15.78 -12.76
N ARG A 386 3.00 -16.68 -12.23
CA ARG A 386 3.43 -17.83 -11.39
C ARG A 386 4.45 -18.76 -12.06
N GLU A 387 4.78 -18.53 -13.31
CA GLU A 387 5.72 -19.31 -14.11
C GLU A 387 6.98 -18.51 -14.47
N LYS A 388 7.60 -17.80 -13.52
CA LYS A 388 8.95 -17.25 -13.75
C LYS A 388 9.98 -18.38 -13.80
N HIS A 389 10.62 -18.50 -14.97
CA HIS A 389 11.61 -19.55 -15.24
C HIS A 389 12.84 -19.39 -14.35
N GLY A 390 13.35 -20.50 -13.82
CA GLY A 390 14.65 -20.60 -13.16
C GLY A 390 14.70 -20.27 -11.68
N LEU A 391 13.64 -19.77 -11.05
CA LEU A 391 13.64 -19.54 -9.62
C LEU A 391 13.22 -20.80 -8.86
N LYS A 392 14.01 -21.22 -7.86
CA LYS A 392 13.69 -22.36 -6.99
C LYS A 392 12.36 -22.12 -6.25
N LYS A 393 11.56 -23.17 -6.02
CA LYS A 393 10.24 -23.10 -5.35
C LYS A 393 10.29 -22.34 -4.01
N LYS A 394 11.34 -22.55 -3.20
CA LYS A 394 11.61 -21.83 -1.95
C LYS A 394 11.76 -20.32 -2.15
N PHE A 395 12.48 -19.87 -3.17
CA PHE A 395 12.70 -18.46 -3.43
C PHE A 395 11.42 -17.75 -3.89
N ARG A 396 10.58 -18.43 -4.67
CA ARG A 396 9.25 -17.91 -5.07
C ARG A 396 8.30 -17.78 -3.89
N GLN A 397 8.30 -18.76 -2.97
CA GLN A 397 7.53 -18.70 -1.74
C GLN A 397 8.01 -17.56 -0.82
N LEU A 398 9.31 -17.34 -0.77
CA LEU A 398 9.94 -16.31 0.03
C LEU A 398 9.54 -14.90 -0.45
N ILE A 399 9.65 -14.62 -1.77
CA ILE A 399 9.24 -13.33 -2.36
C ILE A 399 7.73 -13.11 -2.26
N SER A 400 6.91 -14.15 -2.46
CA SER A 400 5.45 -14.03 -2.34
C SER A 400 4.98 -13.88 -0.88
N GLY A 401 5.85 -14.16 0.08
CA GLY A 401 5.59 -13.99 1.52
C GLY A 401 5.84 -12.58 2.04
N ILE A 402 6.57 -11.73 1.28
CA ILE A 402 6.77 -10.33 1.66
C ILE A 402 5.53 -9.53 1.22
N PRO A 403 4.75 -8.97 2.14
CA PRO A 403 3.66 -8.06 1.79
C PRO A 403 4.24 -6.71 1.38
N THR A 404 4.78 -6.61 0.16
CA THR A 404 5.56 -5.47 -0.32
C THR A 404 4.81 -4.14 -0.26
N GLY A 405 3.51 -4.14 -0.57
CA GLY A 405 2.68 -2.96 -0.43
C GLY A 405 2.56 -2.50 1.03
N LYS A 406 2.41 -3.44 1.97
CA LYS A 406 2.38 -3.14 3.41
C LYS A 406 3.75 -2.66 3.89
N LEU A 407 4.84 -3.28 3.45
CA LEU A 407 6.21 -2.87 3.79
C LEU A 407 6.48 -1.44 3.35
N LYS A 408 6.18 -1.12 2.07
CA LYS A 408 6.36 0.23 1.51
C LYS A 408 5.52 1.27 2.29
N ALA A 409 4.23 1.01 2.48
CA ALA A 409 3.34 1.90 3.21
C ALA A 409 3.80 2.15 4.66
N ARG A 410 4.26 1.11 5.35
CA ARG A 410 4.81 1.23 6.71
C ARG A 410 6.11 1.99 6.76
N LEU A 411 7.04 1.68 5.87
CA LEU A 411 8.32 2.38 5.80
C LEU A 411 8.10 3.87 5.59
N VAL A 412 7.24 4.26 4.63
CA VAL A 412 6.92 5.67 4.37
C VAL A 412 6.22 6.33 5.57
N SER A 413 5.27 5.62 6.22
CA SER A 413 4.57 6.15 7.40
C SER A 413 5.50 6.36 8.59
N MET A 414 6.30 5.35 8.92
CA MET A 414 7.22 5.41 10.07
C MET A 414 8.37 6.39 9.82
N ALA A 415 8.87 6.49 8.58
CA ALA A 415 9.87 7.47 8.19
C ALA A 415 9.33 8.90 8.36
N ALA A 416 8.09 9.13 7.93
CA ALA A 416 7.43 10.43 8.08
C ALA A 416 7.25 10.86 9.55
N GLU A 417 7.07 9.91 10.47
CA GLU A 417 7.00 10.19 11.91
C GLU A 417 8.34 10.60 12.51
N MET A 418 9.43 10.23 11.87
CA MET A 418 10.80 10.58 12.26
C MET A 418 11.39 11.70 11.38
N ASP A 419 10.57 12.42 10.62
CA ASP A 419 11.00 13.46 9.67
C ASP A 419 12.06 12.99 8.67
N LEU A 420 11.97 11.73 8.27
CA LEU A 420 12.77 11.14 7.22
C LEU A 420 11.94 11.01 5.94
N SER A 421 12.57 11.19 4.80
CA SER A 421 11.96 10.97 3.49
C SER A 421 12.35 9.62 2.91
N ILE A 422 11.45 9.01 2.14
CA ILE A 422 11.77 7.80 1.37
C ILE A 422 11.92 8.20 -0.08
N VAL A 423 13.08 7.89 -0.65
CA VAL A 423 13.38 8.08 -2.07
C VAL A 423 13.25 6.73 -2.78
N ALA A 424 12.30 6.64 -3.70
CA ALA A 424 12.10 5.46 -4.52
C ALA A 424 12.96 5.53 -5.78
N VAL A 425 13.63 4.43 -6.13
CA VAL A 425 14.48 4.32 -7.31
C VAL A 425 14.10 3.10 -8.15
N ASP A 426 14.27 3.20 -9.47
CA ASP A 426 14.07 2.05 -10.37
C ASP A 426 15.00 0.89 -9.97
N SER A 427 14.46 -0.31 -9.83
CA SER A 427 15.21 -1.51 -9.43
C SER A 427 16.12 -2.10 -10.53
N ALA A 428 16.03 -1.58 -11.78
CA ALA A 428 16.78 -2.13 -12.90
C ALA A 428 18.30 -2.12 -12.65
N TYR A 429 18.90 -3.29 -12.70
CA TYR A 429 20.35 -3.51 -12.59
C TYR A 429 21.02 -3.12 -11.25
N THR A 430 20.33 -2.67 -10.24
CA THR A 430 20.91 -2.26 -8.94
C THR A 430 21.76 -3.37 -8.32
N SER A 431 21.22 -4.57 -8.18
CA SER A 431 21.95 -5.74 -7.64
C SER A 431 23.09 -6.21 -8.53
N LEU A 432 22.94 -6.13 -9.87
CA LEU A 432 23.97 -6.57 -10.82
C LEU A 432 25.15 -5.61 -10.83
N TRP A 433 24.88 -4.32 -11.05
CA TRP A 433 25.91 -3.30 -11.13
C TRP A 433 26.53 -2.99 -9.76
N GLY A 434 25.74 -3.06 -8.69
CA GLY A 434 26.25 -2.98 -7.32
C GLY A 434 27.30 -4.06 -7.07
N ALA A 435 26.99 -5.32 -7.34
CA ALA A 435 27.93 -6.43 -7.17
C ALA A 435 29.16 -6.29 -8.05
N GLN A 436 29.00 -5.85 -9.30
CA GLN A 436 30.09 -5.70 -10.28
C GLN A 436 31.09 -4.61 -9.87
N HIS A 437 30.58 -3.44 -9.40
CA HIS A 437 31.42 -2.26 -9.19
C HIS A 437 31.85 -2.03 -7.74
N TRP A 438 31.10 -2.56 -6.75
CA TRP A 438 31.32 -2.21 -5.34
C TRP A 438 31.69 -3.39 -4.45
N ARG A 439 31.33 -4.64 -4.80
CA ARG A 439 31.55 -5.79 -3.94
C ARG A 439 33.05 -6.05 -3.70
N LYS A 440 33.83 -6.26 -4.78
CA LYS A 440 35.26 -6.55 -4.66
C LYS A 440 36.06 -5.40 -4.05
N PRO A 441 35.92 -4.12 -4.54
CA PRO A 441 36.71 -3.02 -4.03
C PRO A 441 36.57 -2.72 -2.54
N LEU A 442 35.40 -3.02 -1.97
CA LEU A 442 35.08 -2.75 -0.56
C LEU A 442 35.27 -3.97 0.35
N THR A 443 35.51 -5.15 -0.21
CA THR A 443 35.81 -6.35 0.56
C THR A 443 37.28 -6.34 1.01
N THR A 444 37.49 -6.45 2.31
CA THR A 444 38.81 -6.57 2.94
C THR A 444 38.84 -7.88 3.75
N PRO A 445 40.04 -8.36 4.18
CA PRO A 445 40.13 -9.53 5.05
C PRO A 445 39.24 -9.44 6.29
N ARG A 446 39.11 -8.23 6.86
CA ARG A 446 38.31 -7.97 8.08
C ARG A 446 36.84 -7.68 7.77
N ARG A 447 36.45 -7.41 6.50
CA ARG A 447 35.09 -7.00 6.14
C ARG A 447 34.63 -7.61 4.82
N LYS A 448 33.72 -8.56 4.89
CA LYS A 448 33.12 -9.23 3.72
C LYS A 448 31.87 -8.45 3.27
N ILE A 449 31.93 -7.88 2.06
CA ILE A 449 30.79 -7.20 1.44
C ILE A 449 29.97 -8.22 0.65
N SER A 450 28.70 -8.33 0.96
CA SER A 450 27.74 -9.17 0.24
C SER A 450 27.27 -8.48 -1.05
N ARG A 451 26.59 -9.26 -1.91
CA ARG A 451 25.91 -8.72 -3.08
C ARG A 451 24.84 -7.70 -2.70
N HIS A 452 24.17 -7.93 -1.59
CA HIS A 452 23.09 -7.09 -1.07
C HIS A 452 23.61 -5.76 -0.50
N ASP A 453 24.73 -5.79 0.23
CA ASP A 453 25.39 -4.56 0.70
C ASP A 453 25.81 -3.67 -0.49
N ALA A 454 26.36 -4.28 -1.53
CA ALA A 454 26.75 -3.58 -2.75
C ALA A 454 25.53 -3.05 -3.55
N ALA A 455 24.40 -3.73 -3.50
CA ALA A 455 23.15 -3.24 -4.07
C ALA A 455 22.65 -1.99 -3.34
N GLY A 456 22.75 -1.93 -2.00
CA GLY A 456 22.44 -0.73 -1.22
C GLY A 456 23.22 0.50 -1.70
N ILE A 457 24.52 0.34 -2.05
CA ILE A 457 25.32 1.43 -2.62
C ILE A 457 24.76 1.87 -3.99
N ALA A 458 24.44 0.91 -4.87
CA ALA A 458 23.89 1.21 -6.18
C ALA A 458 22.54 1.96 -6.09
N ILE A 459 21.69 1.57 -5.14
CA ILE A 459 20.40 2.21 -4.84
C ILE A 459 20.61 3.65 -4.36
N GLY A 460 21.49 3.85 -3.38
CA GLY A 460 21.79 5.17 -2.84
C GLY A 460 22.41 6.10 -3.89
N ARG A 461 23.38 5.62 -4.69
CA ARG A 461 23.97 6.40 -5.79
C ARG A 461 22.95 6.80 -6.84
N ARG A 462 22.00 5.92 -7.17
CA ARG A 462 20.90 6.23 -8.09
C ARG A 462 19.99 7.32 -7.53
N ALA A 463 19.66 7.28 -6.25
CA ALA A 463 18.88 8.31 -5.59
C ALA A 463 19.57 9.68 -5.61
N LEU A 464 20.90 9.70 -5.44
CA LEU A 464 21.74 10.90 -5.52
C LEU A 464 22.00 11.38 -6.97
N GLY A 465 21.49 10.68 -7.99
CA GLY A 465 21.76 11.02 -9.39
C GLY A 465 23.19 10.70 -9.86
N HIS A 466 23.96 9.93 -9.08
CA HIS A 466 25.33 9.55 -9.44
C HIS A 466 25.37 8.26 -10.26
N PRO A 467 26.36 8.13 -11.19
CA PRO A 467 26.61 6.84 -11.86
C PRO A 467 26.89 5.73 -10.85
N ILE A 468 26.34 4.54 -11.09
CA ILE A 468 26.61 3.38 -10.22
C ILE A 468 28.07 2.93 -10.29
N ARG A 469 28.72 3.11 -11.45
CA ARG A 469 30.14 2.77 -11.67
C ARG A 469 31.04 3.62 -10.77
N ARG A 470 31.98 2.98 -10.08
CA ARG A 470 33.05 3.65 -9.34
C ARG A 470 34.01 4.30 -10.33
N ARG A 471 34.37 5.57 -10.11
CA ARG A 471 35.53 6.17 -10.81
C ARG A 471 36.79 5.64 -10.16
N THR A 472 37.56 4.82 -10.87
CA THR A 472 38.81 4.25 -10.38
C THR A 472 40.04 5.03 -10.85
N THR A 473 39.89 5.84 -11.89
CA THR A 473 40.96 6.71 -12.45
C THR A 473 40.30 7.99 -12.99
N PRO A 474 40.98 9.16 -12.92
CA PRO A 474 40.56 10.32 -13.71
C PRO A 474 40.46 9.88 -15.18
N PRO A 475 39.50 10.37 -15.95
CA PRO A 475 39.49 10.09 -17.39
C PRO A 475 40.81 10.61 -17.98
N LEU A 476 41.65 9.73 -18.45
CA LEU A 476 42.71 10.12 -19.36
C LEU A 476 42.04 10.79 -20.55
N HIS A 477 42.36 12.05 -20.79
CA HIS A 477 41.92 12.74 -21.99
C HIS A 477 42.32 11.85 -23.18
N HIS A 478 41.36 11.45 -23.99
CA HIS A 478 41.47 10.67 -25.21
C HIS A 478 41.89 9.19 -25.08
N GLN A 479 41.01 8.38 -24.50
CA GLN A 479 40.85 7.01 -24.97
C GLN A 479 39.37 6.67 -24.92
N SER A 480 38.73 6.60 -26.07
CA SER A 480 37.52 5.87 -26.27
C SER A 480 37.86 4.39 -26.20
N ASP A 481 37.87 3.83 -24.99
CA ASP A 481 37.90 2.38 -24.82
C ASP A 481 36.59 1.84 -25.42
N GLY A 482 36.72 1.08 -26.50
CA GLY A 482 35.63 0.48 -27.27
C GLY A 482 34.69 -0.47 -26.50
N ALA A 483 34.77 -0.49 -25.17
CA ALA A 483 33.86 -1.16 -24.26
C ALA A 483 32.73 -0.18 -23.82
N GLY A 484 31.82 0.10 -24.75
CA GLY A 484 30.71 1.01 -24.57
C GLY A 484 29.70 0.63 -23.48
N HIS A 485 30.05 0.80 -22.25
CA HIS A 485 29.10 0.88 -21.14
C HIS A 485 28.77 2.32 -20.81
N ARG A 486 28.12 3.02 -21.73
CA ARG A 486 27.39 4.25 -21.38
C ARG A 486 26.20 3.85 -20.50
N THR A 487 26.34 4.05 -19.21
CA THR A 487 25.22 4.15 -18.29
C THR A 487 24.41 5.37 -18.70
N VAL A 488 23.32 5.17 -19.43
CA VAL A 488 22.32 6.22 -19.63
C VAL A 488 21.53 6.28 -18.33
N GLN A 489 22.07 7.01 -17.36
CA GLN A 489 21.34 7.41 -16.18
C GLN A 489 20.66 8.72 -16.54
N ALA A 490 19.34 8.79 -16.43
CA ALA A 490 18.62 10.06 -16.57
C ALA A 490 19.22 11.03 -15.54
N ARG A 491 19.86 12.09 -16.02
CA ARG A 491 20.27 13.19 -15.16
C ARG A 491 18.99 13.87 -14.66
N PRO A 492 18.91 14.25 -13.36
CA PRO A 492 17.96 15.26 -12.94
C PRO A 492 18.20 16.48 -13.85
N GLY A 493 17.14 17.00 -14.46
CA GLY A 493 17.25 18.05 -15.46
C GLY A 493 18.02 19.26 -14.92
N THR A 494 19.30 19.34 -15.23
CA THR A 494 20.06 20.57 -15.13
C THR A 494 19.58 21.43 -16.25
N ARG A 495 18.82 22.47 -15.93
CA ARG A 495 18.59 23.62 -16.82
C ARG A 495 19.94 23.99 -17.41
N ARG A 496 20.04 23.85 -18.72
CA ARG A 496 21.13 24.36 -19.53
C ARG A 496 21.19 25.87 -19.25
N ARG A 497 22.24 26.34 -18.57
CA ARG A 497 22.60 27.76 -18.56
C ARG A 497 23.00 28.08 -19.98
N GLU A 498 22.13 28.73 -20.71
CA GLU A 498 22.50 29.45 -21.91
C GLU A 498 23.40 30.59 -21.50
N GLY A 499 24.57 30.64 -22.11
CA GLY A 499 25.54 31.68 -21.88
C GLY A 499 24.97 33.01 -22.30
N THR A 500 24.97 33.94 -21.37
CA THR A 500 24.70 35.37 -21.56
C THR A 500 25.74 35.97 -22.50
N ARG A 501 25.30 36.44 -23.65
CA ARG A 501 25.96 37.51 -24.40
C ARG A 501 25.38 38.84 -23.91
N PRO A 502 26.20 39.89 -23.80
CA PRO A 502 25.76 41.17 -23.26
C PRO A 502 24.82 41.91 -24.24
N PRO A 503 23.95 42.79 -23.72
CA PRO A 503 22.93 43.45 -24.52
C PRO A 503 23.51 44.68 -25.25
N VAL A 504 23.06 44.84 -26.50
CA VAL A 504 23.12 46.11 -27.22
C VAL A 504 21.84 46.88 -26.91
N THR A 505 22.03 48.08 -26.44
CA THR A 505 21.02 49.11 -26.16
C THR A 505 20.26 49.51 -27.42
N GLU A 506 18.93 49.65 -27.37
CA GLU A 506 18.24 50.84 -27.88
C GLU A 506 16.79 50.96 -27.38
N ARG A 507 16.39 52.21 -27.28
CA ARG A 507 15.34 52.92 -26.59
C ARG A 507 13.88 52.61 -26.98
N ALA A 508 13.08 52.68 -25.95
CA ALA A 508 11.81 53.39 -25.79
C ALA A 508 10.71 53.34 -26.87
N HIS A 509 9.52 52.95 -26.49
CA HIS A 509 8.35 53.84 -26.45
C HIS A 509 7.16 53.23 -25.73
N ASP A 510 6.44 54.08 -25.01
CA ASP A 510 5.23 53.90 -24.25
C ASP A 510 4.08 53.22 -25.01
N ALA A 511 3.25 52.47 -24.30
CA ALA A 511 1.80 52.66 -24.24
C ALA A 511 1.12 51.56 -23.40
N ARG A 512 0.52 51.94 -22.29
CA ARG A 512 -0.66 51.25 -21.72
C ARG A 512 -1.87 51.55 -22.61
N PRO A 513 -2.86 50.67 -22.73
CA PRO A 513 -4.00 50.78 -21.84
C PRO A 513 -4.75 49.48 -21.44
N ARG A 514 -5.36 49.59 -20.27
CA ARG A 514 -6.71 49.19 -19.83
C ARG A 514 -7.25 47.81 -20.12
N ALA A 515 -7.72 47.29 -19.00
CA ALA A 515 -8.62 46.18 -18.71
C ALA A 515 -9.85 46.05 -19.63
N GLU A 516 -10.18 44.80 -19.93
CA GLU A 516 -11.57 44.33 -20.05
C GLU A 516 -11.68 42.87 -19.63
N THR A 517 -12.63 42.64 -18.75
CA THR A 517 -13.09 41.34 -18.30
C THR A 517 -14.10 40.77 -19.30
N PRO A 518 -14.10 39.50 -19.56
CA PRO A 518 -15.33 38.82 -19.85
C PRO A 518 -15.64 37.72 -18.85
N GLN A 519 -16.90 37.72 -18.46
CA GLN A 519 -17.61 36.78 -17.66
C GLN A 519 -17.63 35.37 -18.24
N GLY A 520 -17.54 34.40 -17.33
CA GLY A 520 -18.39 33.24 -17.39
C GLY A 520 -17.99 32.10 -18.33
N MET A 521 -17.23 31.11 -17.80
CA MET A 521 -17.51 29.73 -18.20
C MET A 521 -17.31 28.79 -17.01
N ARG A 522 -18.35 28.01 -16.77
CA ARG A 522 -18.50 27.03 -15.69
C ARG A 522 -17.36 26.00 -15.72
N ALA A 523 -16.61 25.91 -14.64
CA ALA A 523 -15.74 24.77 -14.38
C ALA A 523 -16.59 23.58 -13.95
N THR A 524 -16.74 22.59 -14.80
CA THR A 524 -17.40 21.31 -14.52
C THR A 524 -16.34 20.23 -14.32
N SER A 525 -16.45 19.53 -13.19
CA SER A 525 -16.19 18.10 -13.01
C SER A 525 -14.78 17.53 -12.79
N ALA A 526 -13.72 18.31 -12.53
CA ALA A 526 -12.40 17.69 -12.24
C ALA A 526 -12.15 17.36 -10.74
N SER A 527 -12.99 17.83 -9.81
CA SER A 527 -12.73 17.66 -8.36
C SER A 527 -13.31 16.39 -7.72
N LYS A 528 -14.24 15.70 -8.39
CA LYS A 528 -14.89 14.49 -7.84
C LYS A 528 -14.02 13.23 -7.93
N THR A 529 -13.25 13.08 -8.99
CA THR A 529 -12.40 11.88 -9.21
C THR A 529 -11.22 11.78 -8.23
N VAL A 530 -10.70 12.90 -7.78
CA VAL A 530 -9.57 12.94 -6.81
C VAL A 530 -10.04 12.64 -5.38
N ARG A 531 -11.28 12.98 -5.03
CA ARG A 531 -11.86 12.63 -3.72
C ARG A 531 -12.12 11.15 -3.58
N ASP A 532 -12.63 10.49 -4.62
CA ASP A 532 -12.94 9.07 -4.58
C ASP A 532 -11.68 8.18 -4.51
N ALA A 533 -10.58 8.58 -5.16
CA ALA A 533 -9.31 7.86 -5.05
C ALA A 533 -8.67 7.98 -3.66
N ARG A 534 -8.85 9.10 -2.94
CA ARG A 534 -8.30 9.32 -1.60
C ARG A 534 -9.10 8.58 -0.51
N SER A 535 -10.41 8.49 -0.63
CA SER A 535 -11.22 7.72 0.32
C SER A 535 -10.99 6.21 0.20
N ALA A 536 -10.80 5.70 -1.02
CA ALA A 536 -10.50 4.29 -1.26
C ALA A 536 -9.17 3.84 -0.63
N GLY A 537 -8.13 4.70 -0.58
CA GLY A 537 -6.84 4.37 0.02
C GLY A 537 -6.87 4.15 1.53
N MET A 538 -7.76 4.86 2.25
CA MET A 538 -7.86 4.77 3.70
C MET A 538 -8.51 3.46 4.18
N TRP A 539 -9.46 2.93 3.43
CA TRP A 539 -10.16 1.67 3.76
C TRP A 539 -9.45 0.42 3.30
N VAL A 540 -8.59 0.51 2.29
CA VAL A 540 -7.74 -0.62 1.86
C VAL A 540 -6.77 -1.02 2.97
N GLN A 541 -6.30 -0.06 3.78
CA GLN A 541 -5.39 -0.33 4.88
C GLN A 541 -6.08 -1.08 6.03
N ASP A 542 -7.35 -0.74 6.34
CA ASP A 542 -8.13 -1.41 7.39
C ASP A 542 -8.73 -2.75 6.92
N SER A 543 -9.15 -2.86 5.66
CA SER A 543 -9.65 -4.13 5.11
C SER A 543 -8.58 -5.21 5.03
N LEU A 544 -7.30 -4.84 4.82
CA LEU A 544 -6.17 -5.75 4.81
C LEU A 544 -5.75 -6.20 6.22
N LEU A 545 -6.10 -5.45 7.27
CA LEU A 545 -5.89 -5.85 8.66
C LEU A 545 -6.94 -6.85 9.16
N LEU A 546 -8.03 -7.07 8.42
CA LEU A 546 -9.12 -7.97 8.79
C LEU A 546 -9.15 -9.27 7.99
N THR A 547 -8.30 -9.45 7.00
CA THR A 547 -8.25 -10.68 6.19
C THR A 547 -7.21 -11.67 6.69
N GLU A 548 -6.81 -11.56 7.97
CA GLU A 548 -5.94 -12.55 8.61
C GLU A 548 -6.43 -12.93 10.01
#